data_6f972b8feffa563b1e2c9bbea23c7cd8
#
_entry.id   6f972b8feffa563b1e2c9bbea23c7cd8
#
_cell.length_a   1.000
_cell.length_b   1.000
_cell.length_c   1.000
_cell.angle_alpha   90.00
_cell.angle_beta   90.00
_cell.angle_gamma   90.00
#
_symmetry.space_group_name_H-M   'P 1'
#
loop_
_entity.id
_entity.type
_entity.pdbx_description
1 polymer ?
#
loop_
_entity_poly.entity_id
_entity_poly.type
_entity_poly.pdbx_seq_one_letter_code
_entity_poly.pdbx_strand_id
1 'polypeptide(L)'
;MPTERTDSVLNLSRAKIMIVDDDPELRMALKMRLRANQYETVSACDGYSAIALAQKERPKLIILDLGLPAGNGYSVLKRLQESDALSSIPVIVLTAREPLGNEERSLDAGATAFFQKPADNNELLEVIRASLQSASPWGAQLPS
;
A
#
# COMPACT_ATOMS: atom_id res chain seq x y z
N MET A 1 18.45 -18.56 21.61
CA MET A 1 18.36 -19.44 20.43
C MET A 1 18.47 -18.65 19.15
N PRO A 2 19.37 -19.06 18.28
CA PRO A 2 19.48 -18.35 16.98
C PRO A 2 18.19 -18.31 16.19
N THR A 3 17.41 -19.40 16.24
CA THR A 3 16.15 -19.46 15.50
C THR A 3 15.14 -18.44 15.99
N GLU A 4 15.00 -18.31 17.31
CA GLU A 4 14.06 -17.33 17.86
C GLU A 4 14.50 -15.92 17.56
N ARG A 5 15.79 -15.67 17.67
CA ARG A 5 16.33 -14.36 17.39
C ARG A 5 16.12 -13.99 15.92
N THR A 6 16.31 -14.96 15.03
CA THR A 6 16.08 -14.75 13.61
C THR A 6 14.61 -14.43 13.34
N ASP A 7 13.71 -15.15 13.99
CA ASP A 7 12.28 -14.90 13.82
C ASP A 7 11.91 -13.51 14.31
N SER A 8 12.46 -13.08 15.44
CA SER A 8 12.22 -11.74 15.94
C SER A 8 12.71 -10.67 14.98
N VAL A 9 13.89 -10.85 14.41
CA VAL A 9 14.44 -9.92 13.44
C VAL A 9 13.57 -9.88 12.20
N LEU A 10 13.13 -11.03 11.71
CA LEU A 10 12.25 -11.10 10.55
C LEU A 10 10.91 -10.41 10.82
N ASN A 11 10.36 -10.60 12.01
CA ASN A 11 9.11 -9.96 12.38
C ASN A 11 9.24 -8.44 12.42
N LEU A 12 10.35 -7.93 12.94
CA LEU A 12 10.59 -6.49 12.95
C LEU A 12 10.77 -5.92 11.55
N SER A 13 11.33 -6.72 10.62
CA SER A 13 11.55 -6.27 9.27
C SER A 13 10.34 -6.48 8.36
N ARG A 14 9.36 -7.29 8.80
CA ARG A 14 8.15 -7.55 8.01
C ARG A 14 7.18 -6.41 8.14
N ALA A 15 7.06 -5.64 7.09
CA ALA A 15 6.06 -4.60 7.04
C ALA A 15 4.71 -5.20 6.64
N LYS A 16 3.66 -4.64 7.20
CA LYS A 16 2.29 -5.02 6.85
C LYS A 16 1.81 -4.13 5.72
N ILE A 17 1.37 -4.74 4.64
CA ILE A 17 0.85 -4.03 3.47
C ILE A 17 -0.63 -4.34 3.33
N MET A 18 -1.44 -3.30 3.19
CA MET A 18 -2.87 -3.46 2.97
C MET A 18 -3.16 -3.37 1.48
N ILE A 19 -3.92 -4.34 0.98
CA ILE A 19 -4.34 -4.40 -0.42
C ILE A 19 -5.82 -4.05 -0.46
N VAL A 20 -6.18 -3.02 -1.23
CA VAL A 20 -7.56 -2.57 -1.38
C VAL A 20 -7.96 -2.69 -2.83
N ASP A 21 -8.73 -3.73 -3.14
CA ASP A 21 -9.15 -4.04 -4.50
C ASP A 21 -10.36 -4.98 -4.40
N ASP A 22 -11.34 -4.77 -5.26
CA ASP A 22 -12.53 -5.62 -5.25
C ASP A 22 -12.36 -6.93 -6.02
N ASP A 23 -11.27 -7.08 -6.77
CA ASP A 23 -10.98 -8.30 -7.52
C ASP A 23 -10.30 -9.33 -6.63
N PRO A 24 -10.99 -10.45 -6.29
CA PRO A 24 -10.41 -11.44 -5.38
C PRO A 24 -9.20 -12.15 -5.96
N GLU A 25 -9.14 -12.33 -7.28
CA GLU A 25 -7.99 -12.97 -7.91
C GLU A 25 -6.76 -12.11 -7.81
N LEU A 26 -6.92 -10.80 -8.04
CA LEU A 26 -5.81 -9.88 -7.92
C LEU A 26 -5.33 -9.79 -6.47
N ARG A 27 -6.27 -9.71 -5.52
CA ARG A 27 -5.88 -9.68 -4.11
C ARG A 27 -5.06 -10.92 -3.74
N MET A 28 -5.49 -12.09 -4.20
CA MET A 28 -4.77 -13.32 -3.90
C MET A 28 -3.37 -13.33 -4.53
N ALA A 29 -3.26 -12.90 -5.78
CA ALA A 29 -1.98 -12.87 -6.48
C ALA A 29 -0.99 -11.92 -5.80
N LEU A 30 -1.46 -10.73 -5.43
CA LEU A 30 -0.62 -9.76 -4.71
C LEU A 30 -0.22 -10.30 -3.34
N LYS A 31 -1.16 -10.89 -2.62
CA LYS A 31 -0.88 -11.46 -1.31
C LYS A 31 0.23 -12.49 -1.38
N MET A 32 0.14 -13.41 -2.33
CA MET A 32 1.15 -14.45 -2.48
C MET A 32 2.51 -13.87 -2.81
N ARG A 33 2.54 -12.89 -3.71
CA ARG A 33 3.80 -12.27 -4.11
C ARG A 33 4.43 -11.48 -2.99
N LEU A 34 3.62 -10.71 -2.26
CA LEU A 34 4.14 -9.91 -1.16
C LEU A 34 4.64 -10.79 -0.02
N ARG A 35 3.92 -11.86 0.29
CA ARG A 35 4.37 -12.81 1.31
C ARG A 35 5.67 -13.49 0.93
N ALA A 36 5.83 -13.80 -0.35
CA ALA A 36 7.08 -14.39 -0.84
C ALA A 36 8.26 -13.43 -0.66
N ASN A 37 7.99 -12.13 -0.55
CA ASN A 37 9.00 -11.10 -0.35
C ASN A 37 9.05 -10.61 1.10
N GLN A 38 8.55 -11.41 2.02
CA GLN A 38 8.65 -11.18 3.47
C GLN A 38 7.78 -10.04 3.99
N TYR A 39 6.68 -9.75 3.32
CA TYR A 39 5.69 -8.80 3.81
C TYR A 39 4.49 -9.52 4.41
N GLU A 40 3.88 -8.93 5.43
CA GLU A 40 2.57 -9.36 5.90
C GLU A 40 1.52 -8.63 5.10
N THR A 41 0.33 -9.22 4.96
CA THR A 41 -0.72 -8.61 4.16
C THR A 41 -2.06 -8.65 4.89
N VAL A 42 -2.82 -7.58 4.72
CA VAL A 42 -4.24 -7.55 5.05
C VAL A 42 -4.95 -6.99 3.81
N SER A 43 -6.22 -7.25 3.66
CA SER A 43 -6.92 -6.79 2.46
C SER A 43 -8.35 -6.36 2.75
N ALA A 44 -8.83 -5.45 1.92
CA ALA A 44 -10.20 -4.98 1.93
C ALA A 44 -10.73 -4.95 0.49
N CYS A 45 -12.03 -5.10 0.33
CA CYS A 45 -12.64 -5.18 -1.00
C CYS A 45 -13.46 -3.94 -1.36
N ASP A 46 -13.57 -2.98 -0.46
CA ASP A 46 -14.29 -1.72 -0.74
C ASP A 46 -13.71 -0.60 0.11
N GLY A 47 -14.14 0.63 -0.19
CA GLY A 47 -13.59 1.81 0.46
C GLY A 47 -13.93 1.93 1.93
N TYR A 48 -15.13 1.50 2.29
CA TYR A 48 -15.57 1.60 3.67
C TYR A 48 -14.76 0.68 4.58
N SER A 49 -14.64 -0.58 4.17
CA SER A 49 -13.83 -1.56 4.92
C SER A 49 -12.37 -1.17 4.95
N ALA A 50 -11.88 -0.54 3.88
CA ALA A 50 -10.49 -0.14 3.81
C ALA A 50 -10.11 0.85 4.91
N ILE A 51 -10.95 1.85 5.13
CA ILE A 51 -10.66 2.85 6.17
C ILE A 51 -10.70 2.20 7.56
N ALA A 52 -11.73 1.39 7.83
CA ALA A 52 -11.85 0.71 9.11
C ALA A 52 -10.65 -0.21 9.37
N LEU A 53 -10.24 -0.94 8.34
CA LEU A 53 -9.11 -1.87 8.45
C LEU A 53 -7.79 -1.12 8.64
N ALA A 54 -7.61 0.00 7.94
CA ALA A 54 -6.40 0.80 8.10
C ALA A 54 -6.27 1.33 9.52
N GLN A 55 -7.37 1.75 10.13
CA GLN A 55 -7.38 2.23 11.50
C GLN A 55 -7.03 1.12 12.49
N LYS A 56 -7.51 -0.08 12.23
CA LYS A 56 -7.28 -1.23 13.10
C LYS A 56 -5.87 -1.79 12.94
N GLU A 57 -5.44 -2.00 11.71
CA GLU A 57 -4.21 -2.74 11.42
C GLU A 57 -2.98 -1.85 11.30
N ARG A 58 -3.17 -0.56 11.05
CA ARG A 58 -2.07 0.41 10.88
C ARG A 58 -1.00 -0.11 9.95
N PRO A 59 -1.33 -0.39 8.69
CA PRO A 59 -0.34 -0.91 7.75
C PRO A 59 0.76 0.11 7.48
N LYS A 60 1.89 -0.37 7.01
CA LYS A 60 3.02 0.49 6.66
C LYS A 60 2.93 1.02 5.24
N LEU A 61 2.07 0.42 4.44
CA LEU A 61 1.87 0.83 3.05
C LEU A 61 0.51 0.29 2.58
N ILE A 62 -0.14 1.02 1.69
CA ILE A 62 -1.42 0.62 1.12
C ILE A 62 -1.31 0.57 -0.39
N ILE A 63 -1.78 -0.52 -0.99
CA ILE A 63 -1.95 -0.63 -2.44
C ILE A 63 -3.44 -0.46 -2.71
N LEU A 64 -3.80 0.54 -3.49
CA LEU A 64 -5.19 0.99 -3.63
C LEU A 64 -5.61 1.02 -5.09
N ASP A 65 -6.73 0.35 -5.40
CA ASP A 65 -7.38 0.48 -6.70
C ASP A 65 -8.34 1.65 -6.68
N LEU A 66 -8.32 2.46 -7.75
CA LEU A 66 -9.25 3.59 -7.90
C LEU A 66 -10.66 3.14 -8.30
N GLY A 67 -10.77 1.96 -8.88
CA GLY A 67 -12.04 1.45 -9.42
C GLY A 67 -12.91 0.70 -8.42
N LEU A 68 -12.87 1.07 -7.14
CA LEU A 68 -13.66 0.38 -6.13
C LEU A 68 -15.15 0.71 -6.25
N PRO A 69 -16.03 -0.26 -5.94
CA PRO A 69 -17.46 0.03 -5.86
C PRO A 69 -17.75 0.87 -4.62
N ALA A 70 -18.88 1.56 -4.62
CA ALA A 70 -19.42 2.29 -3.47
C ALA A 70 -18.37 3.13 -2.74
N GLY A 71 -18.04 4.26 -3.32
CA GLY A 71 -17.00 5.11 -2.77
C GLY A 71 -15.66 4.72 -3.38
N ASN A 72 -15.39 5.26 -4.54
CA ASN A 72 -14.23 4.94 -5.36
C ASN A 72 -12.92 5.20 -4.60
N GLY A 73 -11.81 4.76 -5.21
CA GLY A 73 -10.50 4.87 -4.59
C GLY A 73 -10.07 6.31 -4.28
N TYR A 74 -10.55 7.29 -5.05
CA TYR A 74 -10.24 8.69 -4.73
C TYR A 74 -10.83 9.12 -3.40
N SER A 75 -12.05 8.63 -3.07
CA SER A 75 -12.64 8.90 -1.76
C SER A 75 -11.82 8.28 -0.64
N VAL A 76 -11.33 7.08 -0.85
CA VAL A 76 -10.46 6.40 0.12
C VAL A 76 -9.17 7.22 0.32
N LEU A 77 -8.56 7.62 -0.78
CA LEU A 77 -7.32 8.39 -0.75
C LEU A 77 -7.51 9.70 0.02
N LYS A 78 -8.61 10.41 -0.25
CA LYS A 78 -8.93 11.63 0.45
C LYS A 78 -9.10 11.40 1.94
N ARG A 79 -9.84 10.37 2.32
CA ARG A 79 -10.08 10.07 3.73
C ARG A 79 -8.79 9.68 4.46
N LEU A 80 -7.90 8.96 3.79
CA LEU A 80 -6.60 8.64 4.37
C LEU A 80 -5.79 9.90 4.62
N GLN A 81 -5.78 10.82 3.68
CA GLN A 81 -5.03 12.06 3.80
C GLN A 81 -5.59 12.99 4.87
N GLU A 82 -6.89 12.93 5.12
CA GLU A 82 -7.54 13.76 6.14
C GLU A 82 -7.37 13.22 7.55
N SER A 83 -6.88 12.01 7.70
CA SER A 83 -6.70 11.38 9.01
C SER A 83 -5.28 11.61 9.51
N ASP A 84 -5.14 12.23 10.66
CA ASP A 84 -3.82 12.45 11.26
C ASP A 84 -3.09 11.13 11.49
N ALA A 85 -3.83 10.09 11.86
CA ALA A 85 -3.23 8.81 12.14
C ALA A 85 -2.80 8.05 10.88
N LEU A 86 -3.45 8.31 9.75
CA LEU A 86 -3.26 7.51 8.53
C LEU A 86 -2.55 8.27 7.41
N SER A 87 -2.45 9.59 7.51
CA SER A 87 -1.94 10.41 6.41
C SER A 87 -0.48 10.17 6.07
N SER A 88 0.28 9.62 7.01
CA SER A 88 1.69 9.32 6.77
C SER A 88 1.92 7.98 6.09
N ILE A 89 0.89 7.16 5.95
CA ILE A 89 1.03 5.85 5.31
C ILE A 89 1.14 6.06 3.79
N PRO A 90 2.22 5.60 3.16
CA PRO A 90 2.34 5.73 1.71
C PRO A 90 1.30 4.89 1.00
N VAL A 91 0.72 5.46 -0.06
CA VAL A 91 -0.31 4.79 -0.85
C VAL A 91 0.19 4.66 -2.29
N ILE A 92 0.23 3.43 -2.78
CA ILE A 92 0.55 3.15 -4.17
C ILE A 92 -0.76 2.81 -4.87
N VAL A 93 -1.08 3.59 -5.90
CA VAL A 93 -2.28 3.32 -6.71
C VAL A 93 -1.94 2.25 -7.74
N LEU A 94 -2.76 1.21 -7.80
CA LEU A 94 -2.66 0.14 -8.79
C LEU A 94 -4.06 -0.07 -9.36
N THR A 95 -4.28 0.36 -10.60
CA THR A 95 -5.62 0.46 -11.16
C THR A 95 -5.64 0.16 -12.65
N ALA A 96 -6.79 -0.30 -13.14
CA ALA A 96 -6.99 -0.48 -14.58
C ALA A 96 -7.24 0.84 -15.30
N ARG A 97 -7.52 1.92 -14.57
CA ARG A 97 -7.78 3.23 -15.17
C ARG A 97 -6.55 3.76 -15.88
N GLU A 98 -6.80 4.49 -16.96
CA GLU A 98 -5.72 5.05 -17.76
C GLU A 98 -4.89 6.06 -16.97
N PRO A 99 -3.57 6.13 -17.23
CA PRO A 99 -2.74 7.12 -16.55
C PRO A 99 -3.14 8.55 -16.85
N LEU A 100 -3.59 8.82 -18.08
CA LEU A 100 -3.94 10.18 -18.48
C LEU A 100 -5.02 10.75 -17.57
N GLY A 101 -4.69 11.81 -16.86
CA GLY A 101 -5.59 12.46 -15.92
C GLY A 101 -5.67 11.76 -14.56
N ASN A 102 -5.53 10.47 -14.51
CA ASN A 102 -5.63 9.72 -13.25
C ASN A 102 -4.31 9.69 -12.49
N GLU A 103 -3.21 9.61 -13.19
CA GLU A 103 -1.91 9.60 -12.50
C GLU A 103 -1.69 10.91 -11.77
N GLU A 104 -1.81 12.03 -12.47
CA GLU A 104 -1.63 13.34 -11.86
C GLU A 104 -2.63 13.58 -10.73
N ARG A 105 -3.89 13.25 -10.97
CA ARG A 105 -4.94 13.43 -9.98
C ARG A 105 -4.66 12.63 -8.70
N SER A 106 -4.22 11.38 -8.84
CA SER A 106 -3.96 10.54 -7.67
C SER A 106 -2.73 11.02 -6.91
N LEU A 107 -1.69 11.46 -7.61
CA LEU A 107 -0.49 12.00 -6.96
C LEU A 107 -0.83 13.30 -6.24
N ASP A 108 -1.63 14.17 -6.86
CA ASP A 108 -2.08 15.42 -6.22
C ASP A 108 -2.93 15.12 -4.98
N ALA A 109 -3.67 14.03 -5.00
CA ALA A 109 -4.49 13.63 -3.87
C ALA A 109 -3.70 12.91 -2.77
N GLY A 110 -2.40 12.76 -2.94
CA GLY A 110 -1.53 12.23 -1.90
C GLY A 110 -0.95 10.84 -2.15
N ALA A 111 -1.22 10.24 -3.32
CA ALA A 111 -0.60 8.95 -3.63
C ALA A 111 0.90 9.12 -3.83
N THR A 112 1.64 8.12 -3.41
CA THR A 112 3.10 8.09 -3.56
C THR A 112 3.50 7.68 -4.97
N ALA A 113 2.75 6.79 -5.59
CA ALA A 113 3.04 6.28 -6.92
C ALA A 113 1.77 5.79 -7.60
N PHE A 114 1.83 5.65 -8.91
CA PHE A 114 0.71 5.20 -9.73
C PHE A 114 1.19 4.11 -10.68
N PHE A 115 0.45 2.99 -10.71
CA PHE A 115 0.68 1.90 -11.66
C PHE A 115 -0.61 1.55 -12.36
N GLN A 116 -0.55 1.38 -13.66
CA GLN A 116 -1.67 0.85 -14.43
C GLN A 116 -1.58 -0.67 -14.48
N LYS A 117 -2.70 -1.35 -14.30
CA LYS A 117 -2.76 -2.80 -14.43
C LYS A 117 -2.68 -3.21 -15.90
N PRO A 118 -1.98 -4.28 -16.24
CA PRO A 118 -1.14 -5.10 -15.36
C PRO A 118 0.21 -4.43 -15.11
N ALA A 119 0.62 -4.37 -13.85
CA ALA A 119 1.90 -3.73 -13.50
C ALA A 119 3.01 -4.77 -13.54
N ASP A 120 4.22 -4.30 -13.87
CA ASP A 120 5.41 -5.13 -13.76
C ASP A 120 5.66 -5.41 -12.28
N ASN A 121 5.76 -6.69 -11.92
CA ASN A 121 5.89 -7.08 -10.52
C ASN A 121 7.19 -6.60 -9.89
N ASN A 122 8.27 -6.62 -10.66
CA ASN A 122 9.57 -6.17 -10.13
C ASN A 122 9.57 -4.68 -9.89
N GLU A 123 9.00 -3.91 -10.80
CA GLU A 123 8.88 -2.46 -10.62
C GLU A 123 8.02 -2.13 -9.41
N LEU A 124 6.90 -2.83 -9.25
CA LEU A 124 6.03 -2.62 -8.11
C LEU A 124 6.75 -2.90 -6.79
N LEU A 125 7.47 -4.02 -6.72
CA LEU A 125 8.23 -4.37 -5.51
C LEU A 125 9.32 -3.35 -5.21
N GLU A 126 9.98 -2.82 -6.24
CA GLU A 126 11.00 -1.80 -6.04
C GLU A 126 10.39 -0.52 -5.43
N VAL A 127 9.24 -0.09 -5.96
CA VAL A 127 8.57 1.10 -5.44
C VAL A 127 8.05 0.86 -4.03
N ILE A 128 7.57 -0.33 -3.74
CA ILE A 128 7.15 -0.69 -2.38
C ILE A 128 8.34 -0.53 -1.42
N ARG A 129 9.49 -1.11 -1.75
CA ARG A 129 10.67 -1.01 -0.91
C ARG A 129 11.11 0.42 -0.69
N ALA A 130 11.16 1.18 -1.78
CA ALA A 130 11.57 2.60 -1.70
C ALA A 130 10.59 3.41 -0.84
N SER A 131 9.30 3.15 -0.99
CA SER A 131 8.27 3.86 -0.23
C SER A 131 8.35 3.55 1.26
N LEU A 132 8.63 2.30 1.61
CA LEU A 132 8.78 1.90 3.00
C LEU A 132 10.02 2.52 3.64
N GLN A 133 11.11 2.64 2.89
CA GLN A 133 12.32 3.27 3.40
C GLN A 133 12.12 4.77 3.59
N SER A 134 11.47 5.43 2.66
CA SER A 134 11.19 6.86 2.75
C SER A 134 10.27 7.20 3.91
N ALA A 135 9.35 6.29 4.24
CA ALA A 135 8.39 6.48 5.32
C ALA A 135 9.01 6.32 6.69
N SER A 136 10.24 5.78 6.79
CA SER A 136 10.88 5.61 8.08
C SER A 136 11.38 6.96 8.60
N PRO A 137 11.38 7.16 9.93
CA PRO A 137 11.94 8.39 10.50
C PRO A 137 13.40 8.61 10.12
N TRP A 138 14.16 7.53 10.01
CA TRP A 138 15.56 7.62 9.63
C TRP A 138 15.73 8.08 8.20
N GLY A 139 14.88 7.59 7.29
CA GLY A 139 14.90 8.01 5.90
C GLY A 139 14.63 9.50 5.75
N ALA A 140 13.71 10.01 6.55
CA ALA A 140 13.33 11.42 6.50
C ALA A 140 14.45 12.34 6.96
N GLN A 141 15.35 11.86 7.76
CA GLN A 141 16.44 12.66 8.33
C GLN A 141 17.75 12.54 7.57
N LEU A 142 17.84 11.62 6.66
CA LEU A 142 19.08 11.45 5.91
C LEU A 142 19.24 12.60 4.92
N PRO A 143 20.43 13.19 4.86
CA PRO A 143 20.70 14.21 3.86
C PRO A 143 20.64 13.55 2.49
N SER A 144 20.05 14.21 1.58
CA SER A 144 19.90 13.67 0.22
C SER A 144 21.02 14.15 -0.67
#